data_d77ff970597da4cdbbd28ebd02e1f9ff
#
_entry.id   d77ff970597da4cdbbd28ebd02e1f9ff
#
_cell.length_a   1.000
_cell.length_b   1.000
_cell.length_c   1.000
_cell.angle_alpha   90.00
_cell.angle_beta   90.00
_cell.angle_gamma   90.00
#
_symmetry.space_group_name_H-M   'P 1'
#
loop_
_entity.id
_entity.type
_entity.pdbx_description
1 polymer ?
#
loop_
_entity_poly.entity_id
_entity_poly.type
_entity_poly.pdbx_seq_one_letter_code
_entity_poly.pdbx_strand_id
1 'polypeptide(L)'
;GELIVNHQNNTITGHYNGIIAQDEGISILVDLGYDYFQFPDFNMLARNICLAIIILVLISFVVYLFVGKDEKIKAENKVELSDDLDSSLVGLLIDEQMNEKDLLSLIIYWANKGYIKITDLIDDVQFEKIKQLEEDKYRYQRLLFKTLFSKGKTVKLSQIKNQLANTIESIIEEVNLNYL
;
A
#
# COMPACT_ATOMS: atom_id res chain seq x y z
N GLY A 1 -38.07 -43.86 -58.66
CA GLY A 1 -38.85 -42.65 -58.61
C GLY A 1 -37.98 -41.45 -59.04
N GLU A 2 -38.60 -40.40 -59.53
CA GLU A 2 -37.90 -39.17 -59.90
C GLU A 2 -38.06 -38.11 -58.81
N LEU A 3 -36.98 -37.47 -58.43
CA LEU A 3 -36.96 -36.37 -57.42
C LEU A 3 -36.95 -35.05 -58.19
N ILE A 4 -37.99 -34.27 -58.08
CA ILE A 4 -38.11 -32.92 -58.67
C ILE A 4 -37.78 -31.93 -57.51
N VAL A 5 -36.71 -31.17 -57.67
CA VAL A 5 -36.33 -30.13 -56.72
C VAL A 5 -36.59 -28.76 -57.28
N ASN A 6 -37.31 -27.92 -56.54
CA ASN A 6 -37.63 -26.55 -56.96
C ASN A 6 -37.05 -25.58 -55.93
N HIS A 7 -36.32 -24.59 -56.40
CA HIS A 7 -35.67 -23.57 -55.49
C HIS A 7 -36.35 -22.21 -55.79
N GLN A 8 -37.24 -21.79 -54.89
CA GLN A 8 -37.89 -20.48 -54.96
C GLN A 8 -37.91 -19.82 -53.58
N ASN A 9 -37.66 -18.54 -53.50
CA ASN A 9 -37.77 -17.72 -52.30
C ASN A 9 -37.00 -18.26 -51.13
N ASN A 10 -35.71 -18.63 -51.30
CA ASN A 10 -34.85 -19.20 -50.25
C ASN A 10 -35.42 -20.52 -49.66
N THR A 11 -36.33 -21.16 -50.35
CA THR A 11 -36.88 -22.44 -49.90
C THR A 11 -36.63 -23.51 -50.97
N ILE A 12 -36.13 -24.63 -50.50
CA ILE A 12 -35.91 -25.82 -51.34
C ILE A 12 -37.07 -26.79 -51.09
N THR A 13 -37.83 -27.07 -52.07
CA THR A 13 -38.92 -28.07 -52.03
C THR A 13 -38.59 -29.23 -52.92
N GLY A 14 -38.70 -30.42 -52.40
CA GLY A 14 -38.50 -31.66 -53.18
C GLY A 14 -39.75 -32.50 -53.17
N HIS A 15 -40.17 -32.98 -54.36
CA HIS A 15 -41.23 -33.97 -54.51
C HIS A 15 -40.68 -35.27 -55.10
N TYR A 16 -40.90 -36.31 -54.40
CA TYR A 16 -40.47 -37.65 -54.81
C TYR A 16 -41.71 -38.48 -55.28
N ASN A 17 -41.73 -38.79 -56.56
CA ASN A 17 -42.78 -39.60 -57.13
C ASN A 17 -42.41 -41.09 -57.16
N GLY A 18 -42.39 -41.74 -56.03
CA GLY A 18 -42.02 -43.14 -55.89
C GLY A 18 -42.39 -43.70 -54.51
N ILE A 19 -42.30 -45.02 -54.39
CA ILE A 19 -42.49 -45.70 -53.14
C ILE A 19 -41.09 -45.89 -52.53
N ILE A 20 -40.90 -45.44 -51.31
CA ILE A 20 -39.66 -45.68 -50.54
C ILE A 20 -39.82 -46.99 -49.82
N ALA A 21 -38.95 -47.98 -50.10
CA ALA A 21 -38.98 -49.27 -49.47
C ALA A 21 -38.53 -49.16 -47.99
N GLN A 22 -38.73 -50.20 -47.18
CA GLN A 22 -38.58 -50.17 -45.72
C GLN A 22 -37.15 -49.77 -45.26
N ASP A 23 -36.11 -49.97 -46.07
CA ASP A 23 -34.72 -49.64 -45.76
C ASP A 23 -34.12 -48.59 -46.71
N GLU A 24 -34.94 -47.86 -47.42
CA GLU A 24 -34.51 -46.79 -48.33
C GLU A 24 -34.82 -45.42 -47.74
N GLY A 25 -33.94 -44.45 -48.01
CA GLY A 25 -34.10 -43.03 -47.59
C GLY A 25 -33.73 -42.07 -48.70
N ILE A 26 -34.28 -40.88 -48.63
CA ILE A 26 -33.92 -39.77 -49.53
C ILE A 26 -32.96 -38.87 -48.81
N SER A 27 -31.75 -38.67 -49.34
CA SER A 27 -30.80 -37.73 -48.85
C SER A 27 -30.73 -36.54 -49.79
N ILE A 28 -30.85 -35.30 -49.24
CA ILE A 28 -30.73 -34.07 -49.98
C ILE A 28 -29.42 -33.41 -49.54
N LEU A 29 -28.49 -33.22 -50.48
CA LEU A 29 -27.29 -32.43 -50.28
C LEU A 29 -27.51 -31.06 -50.86
N VAL A 30 -27.39 -30.02 -50.01
CA VAL A 30 -27.49 -28.62 -50.44
C VAL A 30 -26.11 -28.02 -50.36
N ASP A 31 -25.55 -27.64 -51.48
CA ASP A 31 -24.32 -26.86 -51.51
C ASP A 31 -24.63 -25.40 -51.24
N LEU A 32 -24.24 -24.93 -50.08
CA LEU A 32 -24.52 -23.57 -49.64
C LEU A 32 -23.37 -22.65 -50.05
N GLY A 33 -22.85 -22.63 -51.17
CA GLY A 33 -21.82 -21.73 -51.64
C GLY A 33 -20.84 -21.16 -50.60
N TYR A 34 -19.61 -20.87 -50.93
CA TYR A 34 -18.55 -20.49 -50.00
C TYR A 34 -18.86 -19.25 -49.13
N ASP A 35 -19.69 -18.31 -49.60
CA ASP A 35 -20.04 -17.04 -48.95
C ASP A 35 -21.41 -17.03 -48.25
N TYR A 36 -22.04 -18.20 -48.10
CA TYR A 36 -23.36 -18.28 -47.49
C TYR A 36 -23.41 -17.86 -46.05
N PHE A 37 -22.37 -18.24 -45.27
CA PHE A 37 -22.19 -17.82 -43.89
C PHE A 37 -21.22 -16.66 -43.83
N GLN A 38 -21.73 -15.44 -43.65
CA GLN A 38 -20.89 -14.28 -43.36
C GLN A 38 -20.56 -14.27 -41.88
N PHE A 39 -19.39 -14.71 -41.51
CA PHE A 39 -18.88 -14.56 -40.15
C PHE A 39 -18.34 -13.15 -39.94
N PRO A 40 -18.58 -12.51 -38.78
CA PRO A 40 -17.98 -11.23 -38.47
C PRO A 40 -16.45 -11.35 -38.54
N ASP A 41 -15.81 -10.35 -39.15
CA ASP A 41 -14.34 -10.31 -39.24
C ASP A 41 -13.71 -10.13 -37.85
N PHE A 42 -13.45 -11.23 -37.18
CA PHE A 42 -12.83 -11.26 -35.87
C PHE A 42 -11.47 -10.58 -35.88
N ASN A 43 -10.76 -10.54 -37.00
CA ASN A 43 -9.47 -9.85 -37.11
C ASN A 43 -9.65 -8.34 -37.00
N MET A 44 -10.70 -7.77 -37.56
CA MET A 44 -11.02 -6.35 -37.42
C MET A 44 -11.42 -6.00 -36.00
N LEU A 45 -12.23 -6.80 -35.35
CA LEU A 45 -12.67 -6.62 -33.98
C LEU A 45 -11.46 -6.73 -33.02
N ALA A 46 -10.64 -7.76 -33.15
CA ALA A 46 -9.43 -7.97 -32.36
C ALA A 46 -8.45 -6.81 -32.52
N ARG A 47 -8.23 -6.35 -33.76
CA ARG A 47 -7.37 -5.19 -34.06
C ARG A 47 -7.88 -3.92 -33.36
N ASN A 48 -9.16 -3.65 -33.39
CA ASN A 48 -9.75 -2.46 -32.78
C ASN A 48 -9.65 -2.52 -31.23
N ILE A 49 -9.82 -3.69 -30.63
CA ILE A 49 -9.62 -3.90 -29.18
C ILE A 49 -8.16 -3.66 -28.80
N CYS A 50 -7.21 -4.22 -29.55
CA CYS A 50 -5.79 -4.00 -29.32
C CYS A 50 -5.42 -2.52 -29.40
N LEU A 51 -5.93 -1.79 -30.40
CA LEU A 51 -5.71 -0.35 -30.52
C LEU A 51 -6.29 0.42 -29.34
N ALA A 52 -7.48 0.07 -28.88
CA ALA A 52 -8.11 0.71 -27.72
C ALA A 52 -7.27 0.50 -26.44
N ILE A 53 -6.74 -0.70 -26.22
CA ILE A 53 -5.86 -1.00 -25.08
C ILE A 53 -4.57 -0.17 -25.15
N ILE A 54 -3.94 -0.08 -26.33
CA ILE A 54 -2.72 0.72 -26.53
C ILE A 54 -2.99 2.19 -26.20
N ILE A 55 -4.09 2.74 -26.66
CA ILE A 55 -4.48 4.13 -26.40
C ILE A 55 -4.70 4.35 -24.88
N LEU A 56 -5.35 3.42 -24.19
CA LEU A 56 -5.59 3.49 -22.76
C LEU A 56 -4.28 3.47 -21.96
N VAL A 57 -3.32 2.62 -22.34
CA VAL A 57 -1.99 2.58 -21.74
C VAL A 57 -1.24 3.88 -21.97
N LEU A 58 -1.30 4.46 -23.16
CA LEU A 58 -0.68 5.75 -23.46
C LEU A 58 -1.28 6.89 -22.63
N ILE A 59 -2.61 6.93 -22.50
CA ILE A 59 -3.29 7.93 -21.66
C ILE A 59 -2.86 7.77 -20.21
N SER A 60 -2.84 6.55 -19.67
CA SER A 60 -2.40 6.25 -18.32
C SER A 60 -0.95 6.69 -18.09
N PHE A 61 -0.07 6.46 -19.05
CA PHE A 61 1.32 6.90 -18.99
C PHE A 61 1.45 8.43 -18.98
N VAL A 62 0.66 9.12 -19.80
CA VAL A 62 0.63 10.60 -19.81
C VAL A 62 0.14 11.14 -18.46
N VAL A 63 -0.93 10.58 -17.91
CA VAL A 63 -1.41 10.96 -16.57
C VAL A 63 -0.33 10.74 -15.52
N TYR A 64 0.36 9.60 -15.56
CA TYR A 64 1.49 9.34 -14.66
C TYR A 64 2.61 10.38 -14.78
N LEU A 65 2.93 10.86 -15.98
CA LEU A 65 3.95 11.90 -16.16
C LEU A 65 3.58 13.25 -15.55
N PHE A 66 2.29 13.57 -15.51
CA PHE A 66 1.80 14.87 -14.99
C PHE A 66 1.41 14.82 -13.52
N VAL A 67 0.82 13.72 -13.06
CA VAL A 67 0.25 13.60 -11.71
C VAL A 67 1.07 12.65 -10.83
N GLY A 68 1.67 11.61 -11.40
CA GLY A 68 2.36 10.55 -10.66
C GLY A 68 3.86 10.81 -10.43
N LYS A 69 4.40 11.96 -10.84
CA LYS A 69 5.72 12.36 -10.38
C LYS A 69 5.56 12.90 -8.97
N ASP A 70 5.93 12.08 -8.00
CA ASP A 70 6.22 12.61 -6.67
C ASP A 70 7.12 13.83 -6.85
N GLU A 71 6.72 14.96 -6.26
CA GLU A 71 7.62 16.08 -6.13
C GLU A 71 8.91 15.50 -5.56
N LYS A 72 10.00 15.60 -6.33
CA LYS A 72 11.31 15.31 -5.77
C LYS A 72 11.42 16.25 -4.59
N ILE A 73 11.19 15.71 -3.39
CA ILE A 73 11.59 16.37 -2.18
C ILE A 73 13.06 16.70 -2.46
N LYS A 74 13.34 17.93 -2.79
CA LYS A 74 14.71 18.42 -2.73
C LYS A 74 15.07 18.17 -1.28
N ALA A 75 15.73 17.05 -1.02
CA ALA A 75 16.50 16.93 0.17
C ALA A 75 17.50 18.08 0.07
N GLU A 76 17.10 19.23 0.56
CA GLU A 76 18.06 20.21 1.00
C GLU A 76 18.91 19.44 1.99
N ASN A 77 20.16 19.19 1.60
CA ASN A 77 21.15 18.43 2.36
C ASN A 77 21.56 19.14 3.66
N LYS A 78 20.68 19.96 4.18
CA LYS A 78 20.60 20.56 5.50
C LYS A 78 19.13 20.66 5.85
N VAL A 79 18.54 19.53 6.26
CA VAL A 79 17.67 19.62 7.41
C VAL A 79 18.61 20.01 8.53
N GLU A 80 18.84 21.30 8.73
CA GLU A 80 19.10 21.80 10.06
C GLU A 80 17.83 21.39 10.81
N LEU A 81 17.87 20.18 11.38
CA LEU A 81 16.88 19.80 12.38
C LEU A 81 16.91 20.97 13.34
N SER A 82 15.85 21.76 13.36
CA SER A 82 15.66 22.78 14.36
C SER A 82 16.13 22.16 15.68
N ASP A 83 16.98 22.84 16.44
CA ASP A 83 17.46 22.33 17.73
C ASP A 83 16.30 21.88 18.65
N ASP A 84 15.08 22.21 18.27
CA ASP A 84 13.82 21.86 18.92
C ASP A 84 13.23 20.51 18.47
N LEU A 85 13.68 19.91 17.35
CA LEU A 85 13.23 18.60 16.93
C LEU A 85 14.05 17.51 17.64
N ASP A 86 13.42 16.87 18.59
CA ASP A 86 14.00 15.68 19.24
C ASP A 86 13.76 14.40 18.44
N SER A 87 14.47 13.33 18.81
CA SER A 87 14.39 12.05 18.12
C SER A 87 12.99 11.41 18.16
N SER A 88 12.19 11.69 19.20
CA SER A 88 10.84 11.14 19.32
C SER A 88 9.82 11.84 18.42
N LEU A 89 9.99 13.15 18.18
CA LEU A 89 9.18 13.89 17.21
C LEU A 89 9.49 13.46 15.79
N VAL A 90 10.72 13.13 15.47
CA VAL A 90 11.07 12.60 14.15
C VAL A 90 10.36 11.27 13.90
N GLY A 91 10.31 10.36 14.88
CA GLY A 91 9.56 9.12 14.80
C GLY A 91 8.06 9.37 14.58
N LEU A 92 7.46 10.24 15.37
CA LEU A 92 6.06 10.63 15.24
C LEU A 92 5.72 11.22 13.86
N LEU A 93 6.61 12.05 13.28
CA LEU A 93 6.40 12.65 11.97
C LEU A 93 6.51 11.64 10.81
N ILE A 94 7.31 10.59 10.97
CA ILE A 94 7.50 9.57 9.94
C ILE A 94 6.37 8.54 9.98
N ASP A 95 6.03 8.05 11.19
CA ASP A 95 5.13 6.93 11.38
C ASP A 95 3.68 7.37 11.68
N GLU A 96 3.44 8.68 11.83
CA GLU A 96 2.17 9.30 12.26
C GLU A 96 1.68 8.75 13.62
N GLN A 97 2.52 8.02 14.33
CA GLN A 97 2.26 7.43 15.64
C GLN A 97 3.54 7.43 16.47
N MET A 98 3.41 7.75 17.76
CA MET A 98 4.50 7.59 18.72
C MET A 98 4.54 6.17 19.23
N ASN A 99 5.72 5.57 19.27
CA ASN A 99 5.92 4.23 19.79
C ASN A 99 6.99 4.20 20.90
N GLU A 100 7.15 3.05 21.56
CA GLU A 100 8.10 2.88 22.67
C GLU A 100 9.56 3.20 22.26
N LYS A 101 9.94 2.85 21.02
CA LYS A 101 11.31 3.07 20.53
C LYS A 101 11.62 4.55 20.37
N ASP A 102 10.64 5.37 20.01
CA ASP A 102 10.80 6.82 19.87
C ASP A 102 11.10 7.45 21.23
N LEU A 103 10.39 7.05 22.28
CA LEU A 103 10.64 7.53 23.64
C LEU A 103 11.95 7.01 24.24
N LEU A 104 12.34 5.78 23.90
CA LEU A 104 13.66 5.26 24.31
C LEU A 104 14.79 5.99 23.58
N SER A 105 14.61 6.36 22.31
CA SER A 105 15.59 7.14 21.55
C SER A 105 15.82 8.52 22.16
N LEU A 106 14.80 9.08 22.81
CA LEU A 106 14.90 10.36 23.51
C LEU A 106 15.88 10.32 24.70
N ILE A 107 15.98 9.19 25.39
CA ILE A 107 16.96 8.99 26.46
C ILE A 107 18.39 9.07 25.90
N ILE A 108 18.63 8.45 24.74
CA ILE A 108 19.92 8.49 24.04
C ILE A 108 20.20 9.93 23.55
N TYR A 109 19.19 10.60 23.03
CA TYR A 109 19.30 12.00 22.62
C TYR A 109 19.73 12.91 23.78
N TRP A 110 19.13 12.75 24.97
CA TRP A 110 19.54 13.51 26.15
C TRP A 110 20.98 13.21 26.59
N ALA A 111 21.43 11.96 26.41
CA ALA A 111 22.83 11.62 26.69
C ALA A 111 23.77 12.34 25.72
N ASN A 112 23.43 12.36 24.42
CA ASN A 112 24.22 13.06 23.42
C ASN A 112 24.26 14.59 23.63
N LYS A 113 23.15 15.18 24.05
CA LYS A 113 23.06 16.60 24.41
C LYS A 113 23.65 16.93 25.77
N GLY A 114 24.14 15.94 26.53
CA GLY A 114 24.82 16.10 27.84
C GLY A 114 23.89 16.42 29.00
N TYR A 115 22.60 16.11 28.90
CA TYR A 115 21.64 16.21 30.02
C TYR A 115 21.82 15.06 31.00
N ILE A 116 22.15 13.87 30.48
CA ILE A 116 22.35 12.66 31.28
C ILE A 116 23.64 11.95 30.88
N LYS A 117 24.16 11.13 31.77
CA LYS A 117 25.22 10.17 31.48
C LYS A 117 24.65 8.77 31.62
N ILE A 118 24.90 7.92 30.63
CA ILE A 118 24.55 6.51 30.64
C ILE A 118 25.83 5.72 30.89
N THR A 119 25.81 4.81 31.87
CA THR A 119 26.93 3.92 32.18
C THR A 119 26.40 2.49 32.13
N ASP A 120 27.02 1.68 31.27
CA ASP A 120 26.75 0.25 31.21
C ASP A 120 27.45 -0.46 32.36
N LEU A 121 26.68 -1.20 33.13
CA LEU A 121 27.17 -2.06 34.22
C LEU A 121 27.00 -3.51 33.74
N ILE A 122 27.76 -4.46 34.36
CA ILE A 122 27.75 -5.88 33.95
C ILE A 122 26.33 -6.46 33.88
N ASP A 123 25.44 -6.07 34.82
CA ASP A 123 24.10 -6.63 34.94
C ASP A 123 22.99 -5.55 34.89
N ASP A 124 23.32 -4.27 34.66
CA ASP A 124 22.34 -3.18 34.71
C ASP A 124 22.83 -1.94 33.95
N VAL A 125 21.95 -0.99 33.72
CA VAL A 125 22.27 0.32 33.13
C VAL A 125 22.03 1.40 34.16
N GLN A 126 23.02 2.28 34.33
CA GLN A 126 22.94 3.40 35.26
C GLN A 126 22.78 4.72 34.50
N PHE A 127 21.82 5.51 34.95
CA PHE A 127 21.57 6.87 34.47
C PHE A 127 22.01 7.87 35.55
N GLU A 128 22.78 8.88 35.16
CA GLU A 128 23.14 10.00 36.01
C GLU A 128 22.66 11.31 35.39
N LYS A 129 21.94 12.10 36.18
CA LYS A 129 21.49 13.43 35.79
C LYS A 129 22.62 14.43 35.88
N ILE A 130 23.03 15.01 34.75
CA ILE A 130 24.06 16.03 34.64
C ILE A 130 23.44 17.43 34.67
N LYS A 131 22.39 17.65 33.91
CA LYS A 131 21.67 18.93 33.82
C LYS A 131 20.17 18.73 34.01
N GLN A 132 19.51 19.79 34.45
CA GLN A 132 18.04 19.80 34.45
C GLN A 132 17.53 20.02 33.05
N LEU A 133 16.43 19.35 32.72
CA LEU A 133 15.74 19.62 31.46
C LEU A 133 15.08 21.01 31.52
N GLU A 134 15.09 21.75 30.43
CA GLU A 134 14.51 23.08 30.32
C GLU A 134 12.98 23.03 30.44
N GLU A 135 12.36 24.10 30.95
CA GLU A 135 10.93 24.13 31.21
C GLU A 135 10.08 24.28 29.92
N ASP A 136 10.68 24.79 28.85
CA ASP A 136 10.05 24.97 27.54
C ASP A 136 9.90 23.66 26.74
N LYS A 137 10.51 22.58 27.20
CA LYS A 137 10.39 21.27 26.54
C LYS A 137 8.99 20.70 26.67
N TYR A 138 8.60 19.86 25.71
CA TYR A 138 7.30 19.23 25.65
C TYR A 138 6.92 18.51 26.94
N ARG A 139 5.63 18.46 27.26
CA ARG A 139 5.13 17.84 28.49
C ARG A 139 5.57 16.38 28.64
N TYR A 140 5.51 15.59 27.58
CA TYR A 140 5.93 14.18 27.60
C TYR A 140 7.42 14.02 27.92
N GLN A 141 8.29 14.89 27.39
CA GLN A 141 9.71 14.88 27.69
C GLN A 141 9.95 15.13 29.19
N ARG A 142 9.33 16.16 29.74
CA ARG A 142 9.46 16.49 31.16
C ARG A 142 8.96 15.35 32.06
N LEU A 143 7.84 14.71 31.68
CA LEU A 143 7.28 13.58 32.41
C LEU A 143 8.23 12.38 32.39
N LEU A 144 8.74 12.01 31.21
CA LEU A 144 9.70 10.92 31.05
C LEU A 144 10.99 11.19 31.82
N PHE A 145 11.55 12.39 31.71
CA PHE A 145 12.76 12.80 32.44
C PHE A 145 12.58 12.77 33.97
N LYS A 146 11.44 13.25 34.46
CA LYS A 146 11.07 13.20 35.86
C LYS A 146 10.94 11.76 36.37
N THR A 147 10.35 10.89 35.58
CA THR A 147 10.21 9.47 35.90
C THR A 147 11.56 8.77 35.93
N LEU A 148 12.44 9.05 34.97
CA LEU A 148 13.80 8.50 34.90
C LEU A 148 14.60 8.80 36.18
N PHE A 149 14.42 10.00 36.74
CA PHE A 149 15.14 10.43 37.96
C PHE A 149 14.24 10.51 39.19
N SER A 150 13.18 9.73 39.25
CA SER A 150 12.22 9.71 40.37
C SER A 150 12.85 9.21 41.68
N LYS A 151 13.90 8.41 41.60
CA LYS A 151 14.64 7.85 42.75
C LYS A 151 15.89 8.63 43.15
N GLY A 152 16.27 9.67 42.40
CA GLY A 152 17.44 10.51 42.71
C GLY A 152 18.26 10.91 41.50
N LYS A 153 19.42 11.52 41.76
CA LYS A 153 20.33 12.01 40.73
C LYS A 153 20.97 10.87 39.90
N THR A 154 21.22 9.76 40.57
CA THR A 154 21.83 8.55 39.98
C THR A 154 20.89 7.38 40.22
N VAL A 155 20.46 6.71 39.14
CA VAL A 155 19.41 5.69 39.17
C VAL A 155 19.82 4.50 38.30
N LYS A 156 19.55 3.29 38.76
CA LYS A 156 19.69 2.07 37.95
C LYS A 156 18.39 1.73 37.24
N LEU A 157 18.47 1.20 36.02
CA LEU A 157 17.31 0.81 35.24
C LEU A 157 16.43 -0.18 36.00
N SER A 158 17.03 -1.17 36.67
CA SER A 158 16.29 -2.16 37.47
C SER A 158 15.38 -1.54 38.53
N GLN A 159 15.75 -0.38 39.08
CA GLN A 159 15.00 0.31 40.13
C GLN A 159 13.76 1.02 39.65
N ILE A 160 13.72 1.38 38.37
CA ILE A 160 12.65 2.20 37.77
C ILE A 160 11.93 1.52 36.60
N LYS A 161 12.35 0.33 36.19
CA LYS A 161 11.86 -0.36 34.99
C LYS A 161 10.34 -0.37 34.88
N ASN A 162 9.63 -0.78 35.92
CA ASN A 162 8.18 -0.87 35.88
C ASN A 162 7.51 0.52 35.83
N GLN A 163 8.06 1.48 36.60
CA GLN A 163 7.53 2.85 36.60
C GLN A 163 7.80 3.54 35.26
N LEU A 164 8.95 3.29 34.66
CA LEU A 164 9.31 3.82 33.34
C LEU A 164 8.42 3.25 32.26
N ALA A 165 8.18 1.93 32.24
CA ALA A 165 7.30 1.27 31.29
C ALA A 165 5.86 1.83 31.35
N ASN A 166 5.28 1.94 32.54
CA ASN A 166 3.94 2.51 32.71
C ASN A 166 3.87 3.98 32.25
N THR A 167 4.93 4.75 32.48
CA THR A 167 4.97 6.15 32.04
C THR A 167 5.10 6.24 30.53
N ILE A 168 5.89 5.39 29.89
CA ILE A 168 6.02 5.31 28.44
C ILE A 168 4.67 4.99 27.81
N GLU A 169 3.96 3.98 28.29
CA GLU A 169 2.64 3.58 27.83
C GLU A 169 1.63 4.73 27.93
N SER A 170 1.57 5.40 29.08
CA SER A 170 0.70 6.56 29.30
C SER A 170 1.02 7.75 28.36
N ILE A 171 2.30 7.98 28.06
CA ILE A 171 2.70 9.03 27.11
C ILE A 171 2.27 8.67 25.70
N ILE A 172 2.46 7.42 25.29
CA ILE A 172 2.04 6.94 23.96
C ILE A 172 0.53 7.10 23.76
N GLU A 173 -0.26 6.69 24.74
CA GLU A 173 -1.71 6.89 24.70
C GLU A 173 -2.11 8.36 24.60
N GLU A 174 -1.52 9.21 25.47
CA GLU A 174 -1.81 10.65 25.49
C GLU A 174 -1.45 11.33 24.16
N VAL A 175 -0.29 11.03 23.61
CA VAL A 175 0.18 11.65 22.37
C VAL A 175 -0.64 11.17 21.19
N ASN A 176 -0.84 9.87 21.03
CA ASN A 176 -1.59 9.32 19.90
C ASN A 176 -3.07 9.74 19.91
N LEU A 177 -3.69 9.93 21.08
CA LEU A 177 -5.06 10.44 21.18
C LEU A 177 -5.20 11.93 20.83
N ASN A 178 -4.16 12.73 21.00
CA ASN A 178 -4.22 14.17 20.78
C ASN A 178 -3.75 14.61 19.40
N TYR A 179 -3.08 13.74 18.65
CA TYR A 179 -2.52 14.03 17.31
C TYR A 179 -3.18 13.21 16.19
N LEU A 180 -4.18 12.39 16.50
CA LEU A 180 -5.09 11.73 15.57
C LEU A 180 -6.45 12.42 15.56
#